data_24ea080b70dbe9669d4e5cb9550d44d2
#
_entry.id   24ea080b70dbe9669d4e5cb9550d44d2
#
_cell.length_a   1.000
_cell.length_b   1.000
_cell.length_c   1.000
_cell.angle_alpha   90.00
_cell.angle_beta   90.00
_cell.angle_gamma   90.00
#
_symmetry.space_group_name_H-M   'P 1'
#
loop_
_entity.id
_entity.type
_entity.pdbx_description
1 polymer ?
#
loop_
_entity_poly.entity_id
_entity_poly.type
_entity_poly.pdbx_seq_one_letter_code
_entity_poly.pdbx_strand_id
1 'polypeptide(L)'
;NAPPMASIISTMGVSIILENVVLVFISNKTEPFPNVINFGNLHIGKAVIGSTQIIIFLTALVLMVAVSLIVNITKMGRAMRSISQNVTAAYLMGVNVNQVISTTFIMSAALAAVSGILVGMYYQAIDVNMSLSVGMKTFAAAVLGGVGVLPGAMIGGLIIGVAESIGASYISSGYRDAIAFAIMIIVLIVRPTGILGKKDLEKI
;
A
#
# COMPACT_ATOMS: atom_id res chain seq x y z
N ASN A 1 19.04 12.51 -18.26
CA ASN A 1 17.99 11.66 -18.87
C ASN A 1 18.39 10.20 -18.74
N ALA A 2 18.23 9.63 -17.53
CA ALA A 2 18.44 8.20 -17.32
C ALA A 2 17.24 7.41 -17.89
N PRO A 3 17.44 6.24 -18.49
CA PRO A 3 16.35 5.40 -18.95
C PRO A 3 15.49 4.95 -17.76
N PRO A 4 14.16 4.75 -17.93
CA PRO A 4 13.26 4.39 -16.85
C PRO A 4 13.69 3.14 -16.06
N MET A 5 14.32 2.19 -16.75
CA MET A 5 14.86 0.97 -16.14
C MET A 5 15.99 1.24 -15.13
N ALA A 6 16.82 2.26 -15.36
CA ALA A 6 17.89 2.61 -14.43
C ALA A 6 17.36 3.10 -13.09
N SER A 7 16.24 3.82 -13.08
CA SER A 7 15.58 4.25 -11.86
C SER A 7 15.05 3.06 -11.04
N ILE A 8 14.43 2.08 -11.70
CA ILE A 8 13.90 0.88 -11.04
C ILE A 8 15.04 0.07 -10.42
N ILE A 9 16.10 -0.16 -11.18
CA ILE A 9 17.26 -0.95 -10.70
C ILE A 9 17.96 -0.24 -9.54
N SER A 10 18.13 1.08 -9.59
CA SER A 10 18.77 1.82 -8.49
C SER A 10 17.93 1.84 -7.23
N THR A 11 16.60 1.99 -7.33
CA THR A 11 15.72 1.93 -6.16
C THR A 11 15.70 0.52 -5.53
N MET A 12 15.70 -0.54 -6.34
CA MET A 12 15.84 -1.91 -5.83
C MET A 12 17.20 -2.11 -5.13
N GLY A 13 18.29 -1.62 -5.71
CA GLY A 13 19.61 -1.70 -5.11
C GLY A 13 19.68 -1.00 -3.75
N VAL A 14 19.13 0.20 -3.65
CA VAL A 14 19.05 0.94 -2.37
C VAL A 14 18.18 0.19 -1.36
N SER A 15 17.06 -0.39 -1.77
CA SER A 15 16.19 -1.20 -0.90
C SER A 15 16.94 -2.39 -0.29
N ILE A 16 17.67 -3.14 -1.13
CA ILE A 16 18.48 -4.29 -0.69
C ILE A 16 19.59 -3.85 0.27
N ILE A 17 20.25 -2.72 0.01
CA ILE A 17 21.28 -2.17 0.91
C ILE A 17 20.66 -1.84 2.27
N LEU A 18 19.54 -1.13 2.30
CA LEU A 18 18.85 -0.76 3.54
C LEU A 18 18.40 -2.01 4.33
N GLU A 19 17.85 -3.00 3.65
CA GLU A 19 17.45 -4.26 4.27
C GLU A 19 18.65 -4.98 4.90
N ASN A 20 19.77 -5.10 4.20
CA ASN A 20 20.97 -5.73 4.74
C ASN A 20 21.61 -4.91 5.87
N VAL A 21 21.55 -3.57 5.81
CA VAL A 21 22.00 -2.72 6.92
C VAL A 21 21.20 -3.01 8.19
N VAL A 22 19.88 -3.12 8.07
CA VAL A 22 19.02 -3.46 9.22
C VAL A 22 19.33 -4.86 9.74
N LEU A 23 19.52 -5.85 8.87
CA LEU A 23 19.90 -7.22 9.27
C LEU A 23 21.22 -7.29 10.01
N VAL A 24 22.22 -6.51 9.61
CA VAL A 24 23.56 -6.52 10.22
C VAL A 24 23.59 -5.73 11.53
N PHE A 25 22.95 -4.57 11.59
CA PHE A 25 23.07 -3.64 12.72
C PHE A 25 22.01 -3.83 13.80
N ILE A 26 20.81 -4.33 13.45
CA ILE A 26 19.72 -4.46 14.42
C ILE A 26 19.55 -5.91 14.83
N SER A 27 19.05 -6.76 13.98
CA SER A 27 18.88 -8.20 14.25
C SER A 27 18.37 -8.95 13.01
N ASN A 28 18.75 -10.22 12.91
CA ASN A 28 18.16 -11.18 11.96
C ASN A 28 17.03 -12.02 12.62
N LYS A 29 16.63 -11.65 13.83
CA LYS A 29 15.57 -12.37 14.56
C LYS A 29 14.28 -11.60 14.52
N THR A 30 13.18 -12.33 14.51
CA THR A 30 11.85 -11.75 14.70
C THR A 30 11.77 -11.14 16.10
N GLU A 31 11.59 -9.84 16.17
CA GLU A 31 11.45 -9.11 17.44
C GLU A 31 9.97 -8.92 17.78
N PRO A 32 9.57 -9.11 19.05
CA PRO A 32 8.19 -8.90 19.46
C PRO A 32 7.84 -7.41 19.41
N PHE A 33 6.70 -7.08 18.79
CA PHE A 33 6.19 -5.72 18.82
C PHE A 33 5.39 -5.49 20.10
N PRO A 34 5.69 -4.45 20.91
CA PRO A 34 5.01 -4.22 22.18
C PRO A 34 3.52 -3.96 21.96
N ASN A 35 2.69 -4.63 22.75
CA ASN A 35 1.25 -4.34 22.80
C ASN A 35 1.01 -3.01 23.52
N VAL A 36 1.04 -1.91 22.78
CA VAL A 36 0.93 -0.55 23.33
C VAL A 36 -0.51 -0.24 23.75
N ILE A 37 -1.49 -0.95 23.20
CA ILE A 37 -2.90 -0.58 23.34
C ILE A 37 -3.73 -1.82 23.74
N ASN A 38 -4.18 -1.86 24.97
CA ASN A 38 -4.98 -2.94 25.50
C ASN A 38 -6.23 -2.37 26.23
N PHE A 39 -7.23 -1.93 25.45
CA PHE A 39 -8.50 -1.41 25.98
C PHE A 39 -9.54 -2.50 26.25
N GLY A 40 -9.12 -3.78 26.27
CA GLY A 40 -10.04 -4.91 26.42
C GLY A 40 -10.62 -5.40 25.10
N ASN A 41 -11.28 -6.53 25.13
CA ASN A 41 -11.89 -7.15 23.96
C ASN A 41 -13.37 -6.79 23.90
N LEU A 42 -13.85 -6.32 22.75
CA LEU A 42 -15.26 -6.12 22.50
C LEU A 42 -15.92 -7.45 22.11
N HIS A 43 -16.88 -7.90 22.92
CA HIS A 43 -17.65 -9.08 22.64
C HIS A 43 -18.95 -8.69 21.92
N ILE A 44 -19.06 -9.03 20.64
CA ILE A 44 -20.30 -8.86 19.85
C ILE A 44 -20.86 -10.25 19.56
N GLY A 45 -21.74 -10.72 20.45
CA GLY A 45 -22.30 -12.08 20.37
C GLY A 45 -21.24 -13.16 20.57
N LYS A 46 -20.99 -13.99 19.55
CA LYS A 46 -19.95 -15.03 19.54
C LYS A 46 -18.60 -14.55 19.00
N ALA A 47 -18.55 -13.34 18.45
CA ALA A 47 -17.31 -12.78 17.87
C ALA A 47 -16.60 -11.94 18.93
N VAL A 48 -15.29 -12.14 19.04
CA VAL A 48 -14.39 -11.36 19.90
C VAL A 48 -13.52 -10.52 19.01
N ILE A 49 -13.70 -9.20 19.06
CA ILE A 49 -12.90 -8.24 18.30
C ILE A 49 -11.89 -7.60 19.26
N GLY A 50 -10.62 -7.78 18.99
CA GLY A 50 -9.56 -7.15 19.75
C GLY A 50 -9.54 -5.62 19.55
N SER A 51 -9.30 -4.87 20.62
CA SER A 51 -9.18 -3.40 20.56
C SER A 51 -8.14 -2.94 19.54
N THR A 52 -7.04 -3.66 19.39
CA THR A 52 -6.00 -3.39 18.39
C THR A 52 -6.54 -3.43 16.96
N GLN A 53 -7.40 -4.38 16.63
CA GLN A 53 -7.99 -4.50 15.28
C GLN A 53 -8.90 -3.32 14.94
N ILE A 54 -9.67 -2.84 15.93
CA ILE A 54 -10.54 -1.66 15.77
C ILE A 54 -9.71 -0.40 15.50
N ILE A 55 -8.63 -0.23 16.25
CA ILE A 55 -7.74 0.93 16.09
C ILE A 55 -7.05 0.90 14.72
N ILE A 56 -6.54 -0.26 14.29
CA ILE A 56 -5.94 -0.43 12.97
C ILE A 56 -6.96 -0.06 11.88
N PHE A 57 -8.18 -0.58 11.97
CA PHE A 57 -9.23 -0.30 11.00
C PHE A 57 -9.61 1.18 10.96
N LEU A 58 -9.81 1.80 12.13
CA LEU A 58 -10.17 3.21 12.23
C LEU A 58 -9.04 4.12 11.70
N THR A 59 -7.80 3.82 12.08
CA THR A 59 -6.63 4.59 11.60
C THR A 59 -6.48 4.46 10.09
N ALA A 60 -6.61 3.25 9.54
CA ALA A 60 -6.57 3.03 8.11
C ALA A 60 -7.67 3.81 7.37
N LEU A 61 -8.88 3.81 7.91
CA LEU A 61 -10.01 4.55 7.34
C LEU A 61 -9.79 6.07 7.37
N VAL A 62 -9.29 6.60 8.49
CA VAL A 62 -8.95 8.03 8.63
C VAL A 62 -7.88 8.41 7.62
N LEU A 63 -6.80 7.63 7.50
CA LEU A 63 -5.74 7.87 6.52
C LEU A 63 -6.25 7.81 5.09
N MET A 64 -7.11 6.84 4.78
CA MET A 64 -7.74 6.70 3.47
C MET A 64 -8.54 7.95 3.09
N VAL A 65 -9.36 8.44 4.01
CA VAL A 65 -10.15 9.67 3.82
C VAL A 65 -9.23 10.88 3.70
N ALA A 66 -8.24 11.02 4.57
CA ALA A 66 -7.30 12.14 4.57
C ALA A 66 -6.53 12.25 3.23
N VAL A 67 -5.97 11.15 2.75
CA VAL A 67 -5.24 11.12 1.46
C VAL A 67 -6.18 11.41 0.30
N SER A 68 -7.39 10.84 0.32
CA SER A 68 -8.39 11.10 -0.71
C SER A 68 -8.78 12.60 -0.75
N LEU A 69 -8.98 13.24 0.39
CA LEU A 69 -9.25 14.67 0.48
C LEU A 69 -8.06 15.50 -0.02
N ILE A 70 -6.84 15.18 0.40
CA ILE A 70 -5.64 15.88 -0.05
C ILE A 70 -5.53 15.83 -1.58
N VAL A 71 -5.64 14.65 -2.17
CA VAL A 71 -5.48 14.46 -3.62
C VAL A 71 -6.65 15.07 -4.41
N ASN A 72 -7.88 15.02 -3.90
CA ASN A 72 -9.04 15.50 -4.66
C ASN A 72 -9.30 17.01 -4.50
N ILE A 73 -9.08 17.58 -3.32
CA ILE A 73 -9.51 18.95 -2.99
C ILE A 73 -8.36 19.94 -3.06
N THR A 74 -7.12 19.55 -2.68
CA THR A 74 -6.03 20.52 -2.53
C THR A 74 -5.43 20.97 -3.87
N LYS A 75 -4.76 22.13 -3.85
CA LYS A 75 -3.97 22.63 -5.00
C LYS A 75 -2.87 21.63 -5.38
N MET A 76 -2.23 21.02 -4.38
CA MET A 76 -1.19 20.01 -4.59
C MET A 76 -1.75 18.76 -5.30
N GLY A 77 -2.90 18.27 -4.88
CA GLY A 77 -3.54 17.12 -5.54
C GLY A 77 -3.95 17.43 -6.99
N ARG A 78 -4.37 18.67 -7.30
CA ARG A 78 -4.61 19.08 -8.69
C ARG A 78 -3.31 19.06 -9.51
N ALA A 79 -2.21 19.55 -8.95
CA ALA A 79 -0.89 19.52 -9.58
C ALA A 79 -0.41 18.08 -9.80
N MET A 80 -0.58 17.18 -8.81
CA MET A 80 -0.27 15.75 -8.95
C MET A 80 -1.03 15.11 -10.13
N ARG A 81 -2.32 15.36 -10.24
CA ARG A 81 -3.14 14.83 -11.36
C ARG A 81 -2.77 15.42 -12.72
N SER A 82 -2.40 16.70 -12.79
CA SER A 82 -1.96 17.29 -14.06
C SER A 82 -0.62 16.70 -14.53
N ILE A 83 0.33 16.47 -13.62
CA ILE A 83 1.61 15.84 -13.94
C ILE A 83 1.41 14.38 -14.38
N SER A 84 0.49 13.64 -13.76
CA SER A 84 0.22 12.25 -14.15
C SER A 84 -0.38 12.12 -15.55
N GLN A 85 -1.04 13.16 -16.08
CA GLN A 85 -1.58 13.17 -17.43
C GLN A 85 -0.52 13.58 -18.47
N ASN A 86 0.20 14.66 -18.20
CA ASN A 86 1.27 15.13 -19.09
C ASN A 86 2.23 16.06 -18.33
N VAL A 87 3.42 15.57 -18.10
CA VAL A 87 4.49 16.31 -17.38
C VAL A 87 4.87 17.60 -18.09
N THR A 88 5.01 17.55 -19.41
CA THR A 88 5.42 18.71 -20.23
C THR A 88 4.34 19.79 -20.23
N ALA A 89 3.09 19.41 -20.40
CA ALA A 89 1.97 20.35 -20.35
C ALA A 89 1.83 20.99 -18.96
N ALA A 90 1.97 20.22 -17.89
CA ALA A 90 1.94 20.75 -16.52
C ALA A 90 3.08 21.75 -16.27
N TYR A 91 4.27 21.47 -16.74
CA TYR A 91 5.40 22.38 -16.65
C TYR A 91 5.17 23.70 -17.39
N LEU A 92 4.64 23.63 -18.62
CA LEU A 92 4.29 24.82 -19.41
C LEU A 92 3.19 25.67 -18.77
N MET A 93 2.30 25.06 -17.98
CA MET A 93 1.28 25.75 -17.20
C MET A 93 1.79 26.31 -15.86
N GLY A 94 3.11 26.30 -15.64
CA GLY A 94 3.76 26.89 -14.45
C GLY A 94 3.76 25.98 -13.22
N VAL A 95 3.45 24.68 -13.37
CA VAL A 95 3.54 23.74 -12.25
C VAL A 95 5.00 23.37 -12.00
N ASN A 96 5.46 23.54 -10.76
CA ASN A 96 6.80 23.10 -10.37
C ASN A 96 6.81 21.57 -10.17
N VAL A 97 7.20 20.85 -11.24
CA VAL A 97 7.18 19.38 -11.30
C VAL A 97 8.03 18.76 -10.19
N ASN A 98 9.24 19.29 -9.94
CA ASN A 98 10.15 18.75 -8.94
C ASN A 98 9.56 18.86 -7.52
N GLN A 99 8.94 19.98 -7.20
CA GLN A 99 8.33 20.17 -5.89
C GLN A 99 7.13 19.23 -5.69
N VAL A 100 6.31 19.01 -6.71
CA VAL A 100 5.16 18.09 -6.63
C VAL A 100 5.64 16.65 -6.46
N ILE A 101 6.64 16.22 -7.21
CA ILE A 101 7.23 14.89 -7.08
C ILE A 101 7.78 14.69 -5.66
N SER A 102 8.61 15.63 -5.17
CA SER A 102 9.19 15.53 -3.83
C SER A 102 8.11 15.45 -2.74
N THR A 103 7.07 16.27 -2.83
CA THR A 103 5.96 16.22 -1.86
C THR A 103 5.18 14.92 -1.92
N THR A 104 5.00 14.36 -3.12
CA THR A 104 4.35 13.05 -3.30
C THR A 104 5.17 11.94 -2.63
N PHE A 105 6.50 11.95 -2.79
CA PHE A 105 7.38 11.00 -2.12
C PHE A 105 7.35 11.14 -0.60
N ILE A 106 7.35 12.36 -0.07
CA ILE A 106 7.24 12.62 1.38
C ILE A 106 5.92 12.06 1.93
N MET A 107 4.80 12.31 1.23
CA MET A 107 3.50 11.77 1.63
C MET A 107 3.48 10.24 1.59
N SER A 108 4.05 9.64 0.55
CA SER A 108 4.14 8.17 0.43
C SER A 108 5.01 7.56 1.53
N ALA A 109 6.13 8.19 1.86
CA ALA A 109 7.01 7.74 2.95
C ALA A 109 6.33 7.84 4.32
N ALA A 110 5.58 8.93 4.58
CA ALA A 110 4.81 9.08 5.81
C ALA A 110 3.72 8.00 5.94
N LEU A 111 3.00 7.71 4.86
CA LEU A 111 2.00 6.63 4.83
C LEU A 111 2.64 5.25 5.02
N ALA A 112 3.79 5.01 4.40
CA ALA A 112 4.52 3.76 4.58
C ALA A 112 4.97 3.56 6.03
N ALA A 113 5.45 4.61 6.70
CA ALA A 113 5.84 4.55 8.10
C ALA A 113 4.65 4.19 9.00
N VAL A 114 3.50 4.85 8.82
CA VAL A 114 2.30 4.53 9.60
C VAL A 114 1.79 3.13 9.30
N SER A 115 1.78 2.70 8.03
CA SER A 115 1.37 1.33 7.66
C SER A 115 2.31 0.29 8.27
N GLY A 116 3.61 0.54 8.32
CA GLY A 116 4.58 -0.35 8.96
C GLY A 116 4.28 -0.55 10.45
N ILE A 117 3.95 0.54 11.17
CA ILE A 117 3.53 0.46 12.58
C ILE A 117 2.24 -0.37 12.72
N LEU A 118 1.23 -0.12 11.89
CA LEU A 118 -0.04 -0.86 11.95
C LEU A 118 0.13 -2.36 11.64
N VAL A 119 1.01 -2.69 10.70
CA VAL A 119 1.37 -4.08 10.37
C VAL A 119 2.09 -4.75 11.54
N GLY A 120 3.07 -4.07 12.16
CA GLY A 120 3.76 -4.55 13.35
C GLY A 120 2.79 -4.79 14.53
N MET A 121 1.83 -3.89 14.73
CA MET A 121 0.76 -4.06 15.74
C MET A 121 -0.16 -5.25 15.43
N TYR A 122 -0.46 -5.49 14.16
CA TYR A 122 -1.35 -6.59 13.74
C TYR A 122 -0.70 -7.95 13.94
N TYR A 123 0.56 -8.11 13.52
CA TYR A 123 1.29 -9.37 13.66
C TYR A 123 1.95 -9.54 15.03
N GLN A 124 2.01 -8.49 15.84
CA GLN A 124 2.71 -8.46 17.15
C GLN A 124 4.18 -8.90 17.07
N ALA A 125 4.75 -8.81 15.90
CA ALA A 125 6.11 -9.19 15.58
C ALA A 125 6.64 -8.35 14.42
N ILE A 126 7.94 -8.11 14.42
CA ILE A 126 8.64 -7.44 13.33
C ILE A 126 9.72 -8.38 12.81
N ASP A 127 9.71 -8.58 11.50
CA ASP A 127 10.70 -9.32 10.76
C ASP A 127 11.14 -8.49 9.54
N VAL A 128 12.40 -8.53 9.19
CA VAL A 128 12.95 -7.75 8.07
C VAL A 128 12.31 -8.18 6.74
N ASN A 129 12.04 -9.48 6.57
CA ASN A 129 11.40 -10.02 5.36
C ASN A 129 9.92 -9.63 5.20
N MET A 130 9.31 -9.11 6.26
CA MET A 130 7.92 -8.65 6.25
C MET A 130 7.67 -7.56 5.23
N SER A 131 8.67 -6.70 4.98
CA SER A 131 8.59 -5.60 4.02
C SER A 131 8.32 -6.10 2.61
N LEU A 132 8.95 -7.20 2.21
CA LEU A 132 8.81 -7.78 0.88
C LEU A 132 7.44 -8.43 0.69
N SER A 133 6.97 -9.19 1.67
CA SER A 133 5.64 -9.82 1.65
C SER A 133 4.51 -8.78 1.62
N VAL A 134 4.56 -7.77 2.49
CA VAL A 134 3.57 -6.68 2.52
C VAL A 134 3.63 -5.83 1.26
N GLY A 135 4.84 -5.55 0.75
CA GLY A 135 5.04 -4.80 -0.50
C GLY A 135 4.40 -5.49 -1.69
N MET A 136 4.60 -6.80 -1.84
CA MET A 136 3.98 -7.58 -2.93
C MET A 136 2.45 -7.60 -2.83
N LYS A 137 1.87 -7.71 -1.63
CA LYS A 137 0.42 -7.63 -1.41
C LYS A 137 -0.13 -6.25 -1.72
N THR A 138 0.59 -5.20 -1.34
CA THR A 138 0.21 -3.81 -1.65
C THR A 138 0.22 -3.58 -3.16
N PHE A 139 1.22 -4.11 -3.87
CA PHE A 139 1.25 -4.08 -5.33
C PHE A 139 0.06 -4.83 -5.93
N ALA A 140 -0.24 -6.04 -5.45
CA ALA A 140 -1.41 -6.80 -5.87
C ALA A 140 -2.72 -6.02 -5.63
N ALA A 141 -2.86 -5.35 -4.49
CA ALA A 141 -4.01 -4.51 -4.18
C ALA A 141 -4.15 -3.31 -5.13
N ALA A 142 -3.03 -2.66 -5.46
CA ALA A 142 -3.02 -1.54 -6.40
C ALA A 142 -3.40 -1.97 -7.82
N VAL A 143 -2.88 -3.10 -8.27
CA VAL A 143 -3.21 -3.69 -9.59
C VAL A 143 -4.67 -4.12 -9.65
N LEU A 144 -5.16 -4.82 -8.63
CA LEU A 144 -6.55 -5.24 -8.51
C LEU A 144 -7.51 -4.05 -8.52
N GLY A 145 -7.17 -3.00 -7.80
CA GLY A 145 -7.97 -1.77 -7.74
C GLY A 145 -7.96 -0.95 -9.03
N GLY A 146 -6.88 -1.04 -9.79
CA GLY A 146 -6.59 -0.27 -11.00
C GLY A 146 -5.44 0.71 -10.78
N VAL A 147 -4.35 0.50 -11.50
CA VAL A 147 -3.15 1.32 -11.39
C VAL A 147 -3.46 2.79 -11.69
N GLY A 148 -3.01 3.68 -10.82
CA GLY A 148 -3.23 5.12 -10.95
C GLY A 148 -4.59 5.62 -10.41
N VAL A 149 -5.45 4.75 -9.90
CA VAL A 149 -6.75 5.13 -9.29
C VAL A 149 -6.69 4.92 -7.79
N LEU A 150 -6.52 6.01 -7.03
CA LEU A 150 -6.39 5.96 -5.57
C LEU A 150 -7.54 5.22 -4.86
N PRO A 151 -8.84 5.54 -5.10
CA PRO A 151 -9.94 4.78 -4.49
C PRO A 151 -9.97 3.31 -4.94
N GLY A 152 -9.44 3.01 -6.14
CA GLY A 152 -9.28 1.63 -6.61
C GLY A 152 -8.34 0.83 -5.74
N ALA A 153 -7.13 1.35 -5.48
CA ALA A 153 -6.15 0.70 -4.62
C ALA A 153 -6.68 0.43 -3.20
N MET A 154 -7.48 1.36 -2.65
CA MET A 154 -8.12 1.22 -1.36
C MET A 154 -9.12 0.05 -1.32
N ILE A 155 -10.00 -0.03 -2.32
CA ILE A 155 -10.97 -1.12 -2.47
C ILE A 155 -10.24 -2.44 -2.74
N GLY A 156 -9.20 -2.43 -3.58
CA GLY A 156 -8.37 -3.58 -3.85
C GLY A 156 -7.73 -4.16 -2.59
N GLY A 157 -7.21 -3.30 -1.72
CA GLY A 157 -6.65 -3.69 -0.43
C GLY A 157 -7.68 -4.33 0.51
N LEU A 158 -8.89 -3.77 0.58
CA LEU A 158 -9.98 -4.35 1.36
C LEU A 158 -10.40 -5.73 0.83
N ILE A 159 -10.53 -5.89 -0.48
CA ILE A 159 -10.91 -7.16 -1.10
C ILE A 159 -9.84 -8.22 -0.81
N ILE A 160 -8.55 -7.90 -1.01
CA ILE A 160 -7.46 -8.83 -0.71
C ILE A 160 -7.45 -9.20 0.78
N GLY A 161 -7.54 -8.21 1.67
CA GLY A 161 -7.52 -8.46 3.11
C GLY A 161 -8.67 -9.34 3.60
N VAL A 162 -9.88 -9.11 3.09
CA VAL A 162 -11.04 -9.97 3.39
C VAL A 162 -10.84 -11.38 2.84
N ALA A 163 -10.40 -11.50 1.59
CA ALA A 163 -10.16 -12.79 0.95
C ALA A 163 -9.04 -13.60 1.64
N GLU A 164 -7.95 -12.94 2.04
CA GLU A 164 -6.89 -13.57 2.84
C GLU A 164 -7.41 -14.06 4.20
N SER A 165 -8.24 -13.25 4.86
CA SER A 165 -8.81 -13.61 6.16
C SER A 165 -9.72 -14.82 6.06
N ILE A 166 -10.59 -14.85 5.04
CA ILE A 166 -11.46 -15.99 4.75
C ILE A 166 -10.62 -17.23 4.41
N GLY A 167 -9.67 -17.11 3.50
CA GLY A 167 -8.82 -18.22 3.08
C GLY A 167 -7.97 -18.78 4.21
N ALA A 168 -7.42 -17.92 5.07
CA ALA A 168 -6.67 -18.35 6.25
C ALA A 168 -7.55 -19.11 7.25
N SER A 169 -8.83 -18.75 7.37
CA SER A 169 -9.76 -19.39 8.29
C SER A 169 -10.28 -20.75 7.79
N TYR A 170 -10.54 -20.88 6.49
CA TYR A 170 -11.16 -22.09 5.92
C TYR A 170 -10.15 -23.07 5.33
N ILE A 171 -8.98 -22.60 4.86
CA ILE A 171 -8.00 -23.46 4.21
C ILE A 171 -6.78 -23.66 5.12
N SER A 172 -5.94 -22.66 5.24
CA SER A 172 -4.77 -22.63 6.13
C SER A 172 -4.11 -21.25 6.10
N SER A 173 -3.50 -20.84 7.20
CA SER A 173 -2.76 -19.59 7.29
C SER A 173 -1.55 -19.51 6.35
N GLY A 174 -0.98 -20.67 5.95
CA GLY A 174 0.13 -20.72 5.00
C GLY A 174 -0.23 -20.35 3.56
N TYR A 175 -1.52 -20.36 3.21
CA TYR A 175 -1.98 -20.03 1.85
C TYR A 175 -2.40 -18.55 1.68
N ARG A 176 -2.21 -17.70 2.70
CA ARG A 176 -2.58 -16.27 2.62
C ARG A 176 -2.02 -15.58 1.39
N ASP A 177 -0.72 -15.70 1.17
CA ASP A 177 -0.04 -15.04 0.05
C ASP A 177 -0.48 -15.64 -1.29
N ALA A 178 -0.64 -16.96 -1.36
CA ALA A 178 -1.11 -17.64 -2.56
C ALA A 178 -2.53 -17.18 -2.97
N ILE A 179 -3.42 -16.97 -1.99
CA ILE A 179 -4.78 -16.48 -2.24
C ILE A 179 -4.76 -15.05 -2.77
N ALA A 180 -3.95 -14.16 -2.19
CA ALA A 180 -3.81 -12.79 -2.65
C ALA A 180 -3.33 -12.73 -4.10
N PHE A 181 -2.30 -13.50 -4.44
CA PHE A 181 -1.77 -13.56 -5.80
C PHE A 181 -2.71 -14.25 -6.78
N ALA A 182 -3.41 -15.30 -6.37
CA ALA A 182 -4.42 -15.96 -7.20
C ALA A 182 -5.54 -14.98 -7.60
N ILE A 183 -6.04 -14.20 -6.64
CA ILE A 183 -7.06 -13.17 -6.90
C ILE A 183 -6.52 -12.11 -7.87
N MET A 184 -5.28 -11.65 -7.66
CA MET A 184 -4.63 -10.70 -8.56
C MET A 184 -4.58 -11.24 -9.99
N ILE A 185 -4.14 -12.50 -10.17
CA ILE A 185 -4.03 -13.12 -11.49
C ILE A 185 -5.41 -13.25 -12.14
N ILE A 186 -6.41 -13.72 -11.41
CA ILE A 186 -7.79 -13.86 -11.91
C ILE A 186 -8.31 -12.50 -12.38
N VAL A 187 -8.12 -11.46 -11.58
CA VAL A 187 -8.60 -10.11 -11.95
C VAL A 187 -7.85 -9.57 -13.16
N LEU A 188 -6.53 -9.78 -13.27
CA LEU A 188 -5.78 -9.36 -14.46
C LEU A 188 -6.22 -10.08 -15.74
N ILE A 189 -6.61 -11.35 -15.65
CA ILE A 189 -7.14 -12.10 -16.80
C ILE A 189 -8.53 -11.57 -17.22
N VAL A 190 -9.40 -11.30 -16.25
CA VAL A 190 -10.79 -10.88 -16.51
C VAL A 190 -10.88 -9.37 -16.80
N ARG A 191 -10.11 -8.56 -16.09
CA ARG A 191 -10.07 -7.09 -16.20
C ARG A 191 -8.64 -6.55 -16.08
N PRO A 192 -7.89 -6.48 -17.18
CA PRO A 192 -6.48 -6.06 -17.15
C PRO A 192 -6.28 -4.61 -16.65
N THR A 193 -7.32 -3.78 -16.66
CA THR A 193 -7.28 -2.42 -16.11
C THR A 193 -7.57 -2.35 -14.61
N GLY A 194 -7.87 -3.48 -13.96
CA GLY A 194 -8.36 -3.52 -12.58
C GLY A 194 -9.84 -3.16 -12.45
N ILE A 195 -10.36 -3.14 -11.21
CA ILE A 195 -11.79 -2.96 -10.92
C ILE A 195 -12.26 -1.56 -11.29
N LEU A 196 -11.51 -0.52 -10.93
CA LEU A 196 -11.82 0.90 -11.16
C LEU A 196 -10.89 1.58 -12.19
N GLY A 197 -9.98 0.83 -12.80
CA GLY A 197 -9.07 1.37 -13.82
C GLY A 197 -9.84 1.88 -15.05
N LYS A 198 -9.42 3.03 -15.56
CA LYS A 198 -9.93 3.55 -16.81
C LYS A 198 -9.22 2.86 -17.97
N LYS A 199 -9.96 2.45 -19.00
CA LYS A 199 -9.34 2.10 -20.28
C LYS A 199 -8.68 3.37 -20.83
N ASP A 200 -7.38 3.37 -20.94
CA ASP A 200 -6.70 4.36 -21.77
C ASP A 200 -7.16 4.10 -23.19
N LEU A 201 -7.91 5.07 -23.74
CA LEU A 201 -8.14 5.14 -25.17
C LEU A 201 -6.78 5.41 -25.78
N GLU A 202 -6.16 4.40 -26.40
CA GLU A 202 -4.99 4.60 -27.27
C GLU A 202 -5.33 5.76 -28.21
N LYS A 203 -4.67 6.89 -27.97
CA LYS A 203 -4.66 7.96 -28.96
C LYS A 203 -3.73 7.48 -30.09
N ILE A 204 -4.37 7.00 -31.16
CA ILE A 204 -3.75 6.81 -32.46
C ILE A 204 -3.15 8.15 -32.92
#